data_b9e458d121059982a0de6b550b16a706
#
_entry.id   b9e458d121059982a0de6b550b16a706
#
_cell.length_a   1.000
_cell.length_b   1.000
_cell.length_c   1.000
_cell.angle_alpha   90.00
_cell.angle_beta   90.00
_cell.angle_gamma   90.00
#
_symmetry.space_group_name_H-M   'P 1'
#
loop_
_entity.id
_entity.type
_entity.pdbx_description
1 polymer ?
#
loop_
_entity_poly.entity_id
_entity_poly.type
_entity_poly.pdbx_seq_one_letter_code
_entity_poly.pdbx_strand_id
1 'polypeptide(L)'
;MKIDVQKITSQQDGLELEVAVVKPQSPAVGVVVFSHGMAEHKERYFDFIKYLSQHGFACVIHDHRGHGQSVKSESDLGYFYTQNINCIVDDLHQVVGFAKSLFPNLPIMLFSHSMGTLVSRCYLKKYDGEIDKLVLCGPPTENKMAGLAICIAHLSQLFHGKKHANKMLNKLTFGSYNKGLEAENAWICANEETVKKYNEDKLCGFIFTTNGFINLFKLMKQAFNKKGWSVAHADLPIYVIAGEEDPVIQNQKAFDGLVKFLRDRGYNDINSKLYAGMRHELLNEIDNAKVYSDVLKFLVK
;
A
#
# COMPACT_ATOMS: atom_id res chain seq x y z
N MET A 1 6.70 23.29 2.91
CA MET A 1 6.07 22.19 3.65
C MET A 1 7.01 21.78 4.78
N LYS A 2 6.53 21.71 6.03
CA LYS A 2 7.30 21.16 7.15
C LYS A 2 6.86 19.70 7.33
N ILE A 3 7.82 18.80 7.33
CA ILE A 3 7.61 17.37 7.58
C ILE A 3 8.12 17.12 9.00
N ASP A 4 7.25 16.59 9.85
CA ASP A 4 7.59 16.17 11.20
C ASP A 4 7.74 14.65 11.21
N VAL A 5 8.96 14.16 11.43
CA VAL A 5 9.28 12.73 11.43
C VAL A 5 9.47 12.28 12.86
N GLN A 6 8.78 11.21 13.24
CA GLN A 6 8.84 10.62 14.57
C GLN A 6 8.71 9.12 14.53
N LYS A 7 8.94 8.45 15.63
CA LYS A 7 8.78 7.00 15.77
C LYS A 7 7.62 6.69 16.70
N ILE A 8 6.84 5.68 16.34
CA ILE A 8 5.85 5.06 17.20
C ILE A 8 6.22 3.59 17.42
N THR A 9 6.09 3.12 18.64
CA THR A 9 6.40 1.72 18.96
C THR A 9 5.19 0.84 18.66
N SER A 10 5.36 -0.15 17.77
CA SER A 10 4.31 -1.12 17.48
C SER A 10 3.86 -1.85 18.75
N GLN A 11 2.56 -1.81 19.01
CA GLN A 11 1.95 -2.50 20.16
C GLN A 11 1.99 -4.03 20.00
N GLN A 12 2.31 -4.53 18.81
CA GLN A 12 2.31 -5.96 18.53
C GLN A 12 3.60 -6.66 18.98
N ASP A 13 4.77 -6.00 18.84
CA ASP A 13 6.06 -6.62 19.07
C ASP A 13 7.19 -5.64 19.43
N GLY A 14 6.85 -4.37 19.68
CA GLY A 14 7.81 -3.35 20.07
C GLY A 14 8.70 -2.83 18.93
N LEU A 15 8.38 -3.15 17.66
CA LEU A 15 9.13 -2.60 16.52
C LEU A 15 8.87 -1.09 16.42
N GLU A 16 9.93 -0.31 16.25
CA GLU A 16 9.84 1.12 15.96
C GLU A 16 9.38 1.33 14.52
N LEU A 17 8.25 2.02 14.35
CA LEU A 17 7.71 2.43 13.05
C LEU A 17 7.97 3.91 12.86
N GLU A 18 8.66 4.28 11.78
CA GLU A 18 8.89 5.69 11.46
C GLU A 18 7.69 6.28 10.74
N VAL A 19 7.19 7.40 11.26
CA VAL A 19 5.99 8.09 10.80
C VAL A 19 6.36 9.52 10.42
N ALA A 20 5.90 9.99 9.28
CA ALA A 20 5.96 11.39 8.88
C ALA A 20 4.57 12.02 8.97
N VAL A 21 4.52 13.21 9.57
CA VAL A 21 3.31 14.04 9.70
C VAL A 21 3.52 15.33 8.94
N VAL A 22 2.57 15.68 8.10
CA VAL A 22 2.54 16.94 7.37
C VAL A 22 1.26 17.69 7.69
N LYS A 23 1.39 18.92 8.17
CA LYS A 23 0.27 19.80 8.47
C LYS A 23 0.10 20.83 7.36
N PRO A 24 -1.14 21.16 6.94
CA PRO A 24 -1.40 22.27 6.06
C PRO A 24 -1.08 23.60 6.76
N GLN A 25 -0.96 24.68 5.98
CA GLN A 25 -0.75 26.04 6.54
C GLN A 25 -2.02 26.64 7.16
N SER A 26 -3.19 26.24 6.63
CA SER A 26 -4.52 26.57 7.16
C SER A 26 -5.01 25.48 8.15
N PRO A 27 -6.08 25.73 8.92
CA PRO A 27 -6.74 24.66 9.68
C PRO A 27 -7.06 23.48 8.77
N ALA A 28 -6.72 22.28 9.22
CA ALA A 28 -6.94 21.07 8.43
C ALA A 28 -8.45 20.78 8.25
N VAL A 29 -8.85 20.37 7.05
CA VAL A 29 -10.23 19.97 6.72
C VAL A 29 -10.46 18.46 6.83
N GLY A 30 -9.37 17.70 6.93
CA GLY A 30 -9.38 16.24 7.06
C GLY A 30 -7.95 15.71 7.14
N VAL A 31 -7.83 14.42 7.42
CA VAL A 31 -6.53 13.74 7.54
C VAL A 31 -6.46 12.59 6.54
N VAL A 32 -5.40 12.53 5.74
CA VAL A 32 -5.13 11.40 4.87
C VAL A 32 -4.01 10.57 5.48
N VAL A 33 -4.32 9.33 5.83
CA VAL A 33 -3.35 8.32 6.26
C VAL A 33 -2.92 7.49 5.06
N PHE A 34 -1.63 7.21 4.93
CA PHE A 34 -1.08 6.48 3.79
C PHE A 34 -0.55 5.12 4.19
N SER A 35 -0.77 4.13 3.30
CA SER A 35 -0.23 2.78 3.38
C SER A 35 0.47 2.47 2.05
N HIS A 36 1.82 2.51 2.04
CA HIS A 36 2.64 2.39 0.84
C HIS A 36 2.78 0.95 0.31
N GLY A 37 3.41 0.79 -0.83
CA GLY A 37 3.59 -0.48 -1.52
C GLY A 37 4.78 -1.33 -1.02
N MET A 38 5.05 -2.42 -1.75
CA MET A 38 6.18 -3.31 -1.51
C MET A 38 7.48 -2.68 -1.99
N ALA A 39 8.57 -2.88 -1.22
CA ALA A 39 9.92 -2.49 -1.58
C ALA A 39 10.05 -1.01 -2.00
N GLU A 40 9.39 -0.17 -1.24
CA GLU A 40 9.44 1.29 -1.31
C GLU A 40 9.34 1.90 0.10
N HIS A 41 9.27 3.21 0.22
CA HIS A 41 9.20 3.91 1.50
C HIS A 41 8.35 5.19 1.41
N LYS A 42 8.02 5.76 2.58
CA LYS A 42 7.11 6.91 2.74
C LYS A 42 7.49 8.16 1.95
N GLU A 43 8.79 8.42 1.75
CA GLU A 43 9.24 9.68 1.13
C GLU A 43 8.83 9.80 -0.33
N ARG A 44 8.56 8.66 -1.01
CA ARG A 44 8.09 8.63 -2.38
C ARG A 44 6.69 9.23 -2.58
N TYR A 45 5.98 9.46 -1.49
CA TYR A 45 4.64 10.06 -1.46
C TYR A 45 4.66 11.57 -1.17
N PHE A 46 5.82 12.16 -0.86
CA PHE A 46 5.89 13.54 -0.37
C PHE A 46 5.44 14.59 -1.38
N ASP A 47 5.56 14.35 -2.68
CA ASP A 47 5.03 15.27 -3.70
C ASP A 47 3.50 15.29 -3.68
N PHE A 48 2.86 14.14 -3.60
CA PHE A 48 1.41 14.05 -3.47
C PHE A 48 0.91 14.57 -2.11
N ILE A 49 1.61 14.27 -1.04
CA ILE A 49 1.34 14.80 0.31
C ILE A 49 1.44 16.32 0.33
N LYS A 50 2.44 16.89 -0.34
CA LYS A 50 2.58 18.35 -0.50
C LYS A 50 1.37 18.93 -1.22
N TYR A 51 0.95 18.30 -2.31
CA TYR A 51 -0.24 18.73 -3.05
C TYR A 51 -1.50 18.70 -2.16
N LEU A 52 -1.75 17.63 -1.44
CA LEU A 52 -2.90 17.53 -0.51
C LEU A 52 -2.81 18.55 0.63
N SER A 53 -1.61 18.78 1.18
CA SER A 53 -1.39 19.77 2.22
C SER A 53 -1.69 21.20 1.75
N GLN A 54 -1.41 21.53 0.49
CA GLN A 54 -1.78 22.81 -0.14
C GLN A 54 -3.30 22.97 -0.30
N HIS A 55 -4.05 21.84 -0.30
CA HIS A 55 -5.51 21.80 -0.37
C HIS A 55 -6.19 21.59 1.00
N GLY A 56 -5.45 21.82 2.09
CA GLY A 56 -6.01 21.82 3.44
C GLY A 56 -6.03 20.46 4.14
N PHE A 57 -5.45 19.41 3.59
CA PHE A 57 -5.39 18.12 4.26
C PHE A 57 -4.13 17.98 5.12
N ALA A 58 -4.28 17.50 6.35
CA ALA A 58 -3.18 16.91 7.08
C ALA A 58 -2.88 15.52 6.52
N CYS A 59 -1.61 15.13 6.52
CA CYS A 59 -1.21 13.82 6.01
C CYS A 59 -0.33 13.09 7.03
N VAL A 60 -0.55 11.79 7.18
CA VAL A 60 0.24 10.90 8.03
C VAL A 60 0.63 9.69 7.20
N ILE A 61 1.91 9.40 7.13
CA ILE A 61 2.44 8.23 6.43
C ILE A 61 3.50 7.56 7.29
N HIS A 62 3.49 6.24 7.35
CA HIS A 62 4.54 5.47 8.02
C HIS A 62 5.27 4.55 7.03
N ASP A 63 6.50 4.21 7.34
CA ASP A 63 7.13 3.07 6.71
C ASP A 63 6.56 1.79 7.31
N HIS A 64 6.07 0.88 6.48
CA HIS A 64 5.64 -0.44 6.94
C HIS A 64 6.81 -1.20 7.56
N ARG A 65 6.53 -2.11 8.50
CA ARG A 65 7.54 -3.01 9.05
C ARG A 65 8.36 -3.69 7.95
N GLY A 66 9.67 -3.71 8.10
CA GLY A 66 10.58 -4.24 7.08
C GLY A 66 10.81 -3.32 5.88
N HIS A 67 10.42 -2.06 5.96
CA HIS A 67 10.58 -1.05 4.91
C HIS A 67 11.15 0.26 5.47
N GLY A 68 11.77 1.05 4.60
CA GLY A 68 12.30 2.37 4.93
C GLY A 68 13.10 2.36 6.21
N GLN A 69 12.71 3.19 7.16
CA GLN A 69 13.34 3.30 8.48
C GLN A 69 12.63 2.47 9.57
N SER A 70 11.58 1.71 9.23
CA SER A 70 10.89 0.79 10.15
C SER A 70 11.54 -0.60 10.17
N VAL A 71 12.86 -0.61 10.33
CA VAL A 71 13.73 -1.79 10.42
C VAL A 71 14.69 -1.64 11.61
N LYS A 72 15.14 -2.78 12.16
CA LYS A 72 16.17 -2.77 13.21
C LYS A 72 17.59 -2.59 12.64
N SER A 73 17.77 -2.91 11.36
CA SER A 73 19.01 -2.79 10.60
C SER A 73 18.69 -2.68 9.11
N GLU A 74 19.50 -2.01 8.32
CA GLU A 74 19.37 -1.95 6.85
C GLU A 74 19.34 -3.34 6.20
N SER A 75 20.05 -4.31 6.77
CA SER A 75 20.02 -5.71 6.32
C SER A 75 18.69 -6.42 6.53
N ASP A 76 17.76 -5.82 7.26
CA ASP A 76 16.44 -6.36 7.54
C ASP A 76 15.36 -5.83 6.56
N LEU A 77 15.73 -5.08 5.55
CA LEU A 77 14.79 -4.70 4.49
C LEU A 77 14.10 -5.93 3.89
N GLY A 78 12.79 -5.90 3.81
CA GLY A 78 11.97 -7.03 3.38
C GLY A 78 11.73 -8.12 4.42
N TYR A 79 12.19 -7.93 5.68
CA TYR A 79 11.94 -8.83 6.80
C TYR A 79 10.89 -8.24 7.76
N PHE A 80 9.74 -8.90 7.92
CA PHE A 80 8.60 -8.37 8.66
C PHE A 80 8.62 -8.65 10.17
N TYR A 81 9.63 -9.31 10.69
CA TYR A 81 9.82 -9.71 12.11
C TYR A 81 8.75 -10.67 12.64
N THR A 82 7.71 -10.94 11.91
CA THR A 82 6.57 -11.80 12.26
C THR A 82 6.13 -12.63 11.06
N GLN A 83 5.32 -13.67 11.30
CA GLN A 83 4.56 -14.38 10.26
C GLN A 83 3.05 -14.22 10.47
N ASN A 84 2.66 -13.38 11.44
CA ASN A 84 1.28 -13.00 11.68
C ASN A 84 0.97 -11.71 10.90
N ILE A 85 0.20 -11.82 9.82
CA ILE A 85 -0.18 -10.66 8.99
C ILE A 85 -1.06 -9.66 9.74
N ASN A 86 -1.68 -10.05 10.86
CA ASN A 86 -2.41 -9.06 11.65
C ASN A 86 -1.47 -7.98 12.19
N CYS A 87 -0.19 -8.27 12.44
CA CYS A 87 0.73 -7.26 12.93
C CYS A 87 0.84 -6.05 11.98
N ILE A 88 0.98 -6.26 10.66
CA ILE A 88 1.05 -5.12 9.72
C ILE A 88 -0.30 -4.40 9.59
N VAL A 89 -1.41 -5.13 9.72
CA VAL A 89 -2.77 -4.54 9.71
C VAL A 89 -3.01 -3.72 10.97
N ASP A 90 -2.63 -4.24 12.12
CA ASP A 90 -2.79 -3.59 13.43
C ASP A 90 -1.79 -2.44 13.60
N ASP A 91 -0.60 -2.48 12.95
CA ASP A 91 0.30 -1.33 12.82
C ASP A 91 -0.40 -0.17 12.05
N LEU A 92 -1.05 -0.46 10.93
CA LEU A 92 -1.83 0.54 10.21
C LEU A 92 -2.97 1.10 11.07
N HIS A 93 -3.67 0.24 11.82
CA HIS A 93 -4.70 0.67 12.77
C HIS A 93 -4.13 1.59 13.86
N GLN A 94 -2.96 1.27 14.39
CA GLN A 94 -2.27 2.14 15.36
C GLN A 94 -1.89 3.50 14.74
N VAL A 95 -1.45 3.53 13.48
CA VAL A 95 -1.15 4.79 12.76
C VAL A 95 -2.43 5.61 12.52
N VAL A 96 -3.56 4.98 12.21
CA VAL A 96 -4.86 5.65 12.12
C VAL A 96 -5.26 6.24 13.48
N GLY A 97 -5.11 5.49 14.56
CA GLY A 97 -5.36 5.97 15.93
C GLY A 97 -4.45 7.13 16.31
N PHE A 98 -3.17 7.06 15.93
CA PHE A 98 -2.21 8.15 16.12
C PHE A 98 -2.63 9.41 15.34
N ALA A 99 -3.06 9.27 14.08
CA ALA A 99 -3.56 10.39 13.29
C ALA A 99 -4.80 11.04 13.94
N LYS A 100 -5.76 10.23 14.43
CA LYS A 100 -6.93 10.72 15.19
C LYS A 100 -6.54 11.49 16.45
N SER A 101 -5.51 11.05 17.15
CA SER A 101 -5.03 11.73 18.37
C SER A 101 -4.39 13.09 18.08
N LEU A 102 -3.71 13.23 16.94
CA LEU A 102 -3.11 14.50 16.52
C LEU A 102 -4.14 15.50 15.95
N PHE A 103 -5.21 14.97 15.35
CA PHE A 103 -6.22 15.75 14.64
C PHE A 103 -7.63 15.31 15.09
N PRO A 104 -8.01 15.59 16.34
CA PRO A 104 -9.31 15.17 16.87
C PRO A 104 -10.46 15.82 16.09
N ASN A 105 -11.54 15.05 15.90
CA ASN A 105 -12.77 15.46 15.25
C ASN A 105 -12.65 15.77 13.74
N LEU A 106 -11.53 15.47 13.10
CA LEU A 106 -11.40 15.55 11.64
C LEU A 106 -11.69 14.20 11.00
N PRO A 107 -12.30 14.20 9.79
CA PRO A 107 -12.51 12.97 9.03
C PRO A 107 -11.17 12.34 8.64
N ILE A 108 -11.11 11.01 8.73
CA ILE A 108 -9.92 10.21 8.40
C ILE A 108 -10.12 9.50 7.07
N MET A 109 -9.28 9.81 6.11
CA MET A 109 -9.23 9.12 4.83
C MET A 109 -8.01 8.19 4.79
N LEU A 110 -8.15 7.04 4.16
CA LEU A 110 -7.05 6.11 3.95
C LEU A 110 -6.70 6.05 2.45
N PHE A 111 -5.46 6.38 2.12
CA PHE A 111 -4.88 6.18 0.80
C PHE A 111 -3.90 5.03 0.83
N SER A 112 -4.06 4.05 -0.03
CA SER A 112 -3.19 2.88 -0.08
C SER A 112 -2.74 2.55 -1.50
N HIS A 113 -1.49 2.07 -1.62
CA HIS A 113 -0.89 1.70 -2.89
C HIS A 113 -0.40 0.26 -2.87
N SER A 114 -0.62 -0.48 -3.95
CA SER A 114 -0.03 -1.81 -4.17
C SER A 114 -0.22 -2.77 -2.99
N MET A 115 0.87 -3.25 -2.36
CA MET A 115 0.83 -4.05 -1.12
C MET A 115 0.01 -3.36 -0.03
N GLY A 116 0.11 -2.04 0.11
CA GLY A 116 -0.70 -1.28 1.06
C GLY A 116 -2.20 -1.46 0.85
N THR A 117 -2.67 -1.70 -0.39
CA THR A 117 -4.08 -2.01 -0.64
C THR A 117 -4.51 -3.38 -0.13
N LEU A 118 -3.56 -4.35 -0.04
CA LEU A 118 -3.83 -5.64 0.60
C LEU A 118 -3.98 -5.45 2.11
N VAL A 119 -3.11 -4.64 2.70
CA VAL A 119 -3.18 -4.29 4.14
C VAL A 119 -4.49 -3.59 4.43
N SER A 120 -4.87 -2.58 3.63
CA SER A 120 -6.12 -1.83 3.80
C SER A 120 -7.37 -2.70 3.61
N ARG A 121 -7.37 -3.63 2.67
CA ARG A 121 -8.49 -4.59 2.52
C ARG A 121 -8.60 -5.56 3.70
N CYS A 122 -7.47 -5.94 4.30
CA CYS A 122 -7.47 -6.71 5.55
C CYS A 122 -7.93 -5.83 6.74
N TYR A 123 -7.57 -4.55 6.75
CA TYR A 123 -8.01 -3.55 7.72
C TYR A 123 -9.53 -3.37 7.70
N LEU A 124 -10.15 -3.24 6.51
CA LEU A 124 -11.60 -3.10 6.37
C LEU A 124 -12.38 -4.22 7.06
N LYS A 125 -11.83 -5.42 7.17
CA LYS A 125 -12.51 -6.55 7.81
C LYS A 125 -12.84 -6.32 9.28
N LYS A 126 -12.11 -5.40 9.94
CA LYS A 126 -12.19 -5.17 11.39
C LYS A 126 -12.48 -3.72 11.76
N TYR A 127 -12.03 -2.77 10.93
CA TYR A 127 -11.87 -1.37 11.32
C TYR A 127 -12.47 -0.39 10.30
N ASP A 128 -13.36 -0.84 9.41
CA ASP A 128 -13.94 0.00 8.36
C ASP A 128 -14.75 1.19 8.92
N GLY A 129 -15.34 1.06 10.11
CA GLY A 129 -16.01 2.16 10.81
C GLY A 129 -15.09 3.24 11.37
N GLU A 130 -13.77 3.08 11.22
CA GLU A 130 -12.80 4.05 11.74
C GLU A 130 -12.24 5.01 10.69
N ILE A 131 -12.66 4.87 9.45
CA ILE A 131 -12.27 5.73 8.34
C ILE A 131 -13.51 6.22 7.58
N ASP A 132 -13.41 7.41 7.00
CA ASP A 132 -14.50 8.09 6.29
C ASP A 132 -14.42 7.89 4.77
N LYS A 133 -13.24 7.62 4.21
CA LYS A 133 -13.03 7.31 2.78
C LYS A 133 -11.81 6.42 2.58
N LEU A 134 -11.81 5.66 1.48
CA LEU A 134 -10.70 4.80 1.10
C LEU A 134 -10.33 4.96 -0.38
N VAL A 135 -9.04 5.15 -0.66
CA VAL A 135 -8.48 5.05 -2.01
C VAL A 135 -7.60 3.80 -2.11
N LEU A 136 -7.88 2.95 -3.09
CA LEU A 136 -7.08 1.78 -3.45
C LEU A 136 -6.40 2.05 -4.79
N CYS A 137 -5.10 2.37 -4.76
CA CYS A 137 -4.28 2.71 -5.92
C CYS A 137 -3.40 1.52 -6.34
N GLY A 138 -3.49 1.08 -7.60
CA GLY A 138 -2.71 -0.06 -8.12
C GLY A 138 -2.97 -1.37 -7.35
N PRO A 139 -4.22 -1.73 -7.05
CA PRO A 139 -4.48 -2.85 -6.14
C PRO A 139 -4.20 -4.20 -6.80
N PRO A 140 -3.41 -5.09 -6.16
CA PRO A 140 -3.28 -6.46 -6.63
C PRO A 140 -4.64 -7.16 -6.70
N THR A 141 -4.93 -7.78 -7.85
CA THR A 141 -6.15 -8.57 -8.08
C THR A 141 -6.01 -9.99 -7.54
N GLU A 142 -7.06 -10.80 -7.59
CA GLU A 142 -7.06 -12.13 -7.02
C GLU A 142 -6.00 -13.02 -7.67
N ASN A 143 -5.13 -13.60 -6.87
CA ASN A 143 -4.17 -14.63 -7.29
C ASN A 143 -4.52 -15.97 -6.64
N LYS A 144 -5.12 -16.86 -7.41
CA LYS A 144 -5.53 -18.20 -6.95
C LYS A 144 -4.34 -19.07 -6.55
N MET A 145 -3.14 -18.76 -7.02
CA MET A 145 -1.90 -19.46 -6.68
C MET A 145 -1.30 -19.04 -5.35
N ALA A 146 -1.85 -18.01 -4.68
CA ALA A 146 -1.29 -17.50 -3.42
C ALA A 146 -1.16 -18.60 -2.33
N GLY A 147 -2.09 -19.54 -2.30
CA GLY A 147 -2.01 -20.68 -1.38
C GLY A 147 -0.81 -21.59 -1.65
N LEU A 148 -0.56 -21.93 -2.91
CA LEU A 148 0.60 -22.71 -3.33
C LEU A 148 1.91 -21.92 -3.10
N ALA A 149 1.92 -20.63 -3.40
CA ALA A 149 3.07 -19.77 -3.16
C ALA A 149 3.47 -19.74 -1.67
N ILE A 150 2.50 -19.73 -0.75
CA ILE A 150 2.76 -19.86 0.70
C ILE A 150 3.46 -21.18 1.02
N CYS A 151 3.01 -22.31 0.46
CA CYS A 151 3.66 -23.61 0.70
C CYS A 151 5.09 -23.63 0.19
N ILE A 152 5.34 -23.11 -1.03
CA ILE A 152 6.68 -23.02 -1.62
C ILE A 152 7.57 -22.11 -0.76
N ALA A 153 7.05 -20.99 -0.28
CA ALA A 153 7.80 -20.07 0.58
C ALA A 153 8.15 -20.71 1.93
N HIS A 154 7.24 -21.47 2.54
CA HIS A 154 7.55 -22.21 3.77
C HIS A 154 8.61 -23.30 3.53
N LEU A 155 8.53 -24.01 2.42
CA LEU A 155 9.57 -24.99 2.05
C LEU A 155 10.92 -24.30 1.86
N SER A 156 10.96 -23.19 1.13
CA SER A 156 12.18 -22.40 0.96
C SER A 156 12.74 -21.92 2.31
N GLN A 157 11.87 -21.56 3.28
CA GLN A 157 12.28 -21.13 4.60
C GLN A 157 13.00 -22.24 5.39
N LEU A 158 12.61 -23.50 5.21
CA LEU A 158 13.28 -24.64 5.87
C LEU A 158 14.73 -24.79 5.42
N PHE A 159 15.02 -24.52 4.14
CA PHE A 159 16.36 -24.68 3.58
C PHE A 159 17.24 -23.44 3.70
N HIS A 160 16.67 -22.24 3.59
CA HIS A 160 17.42 -20.99 3.47
C HIS A 160 17.23 -20.04 4.68
N GLY A 161 16.25 -20.32 5.54
CA GLY A 161 15.93 -19.47 6.67
C GLY A 161 15.01 -18.29 6.38
N LYS A 162 14.60 -17.60 7.45
CA LYS A 162 13.59 -16.52 7.40
C LYS A 162 14.09 -15.24 6.73
N LYS A 163 15.37 -14.90 6.95
CA LYS A 163 16.00 -13.64 6.49
C LYS A 163 16.65 -13.76 5.10
N HIS A 164 16.59 -14.91 4.46
CA HIS A 164 17.14 -15.10 3.11
C HIS A 164 16.39 -14.24 2.09
N ALA A 165 17.09 -13.31 1.41
CA ALA A 165 16.55 -12.55 0.30
C ALA A 165 16.19 -13.49 -0.87
N ASN A 166 14.90 -13.73 -1.10
CA ASN A 166 14.44 -14.86 -1.89
C ASN A 166 14.27 -14.51 -3.37
N LYS A 167 15.37 -14.53 -4.10
CA LYS A 167 15.39 -14.24 -5.56
C LYS A 167 14.48 -15.17 -6.37
N MET A 168 14.34 -16.45 -5.95
CA MET A 168 13.46 -17.40 -6.64
C MET A 168 11.99 -16.97 -6.53
N LEU A 169 11.52 -16.68 -5.31
CA LEU A 169 10.15 -16.21 -5.11
C LEU A 169 9.91 -14.85 -5.81
N ASN A 170 10.89 -13.97 -5.79
CA ASN A 170 10.82 -12.69 -6.51
C ASN A 170 10.62 -12.91 -8.02
N LYS A 171 11.42 -13.77 -8.62
CA LYS A 171 11.30 -14.11 -10.05
C LYS A 171 9.96 -14.76 -10.38
N LEU A 172 9.48 -15.67 -9.53
CA LEU A 172 8.17 -16.31 -9.72
C LEU A 172 7.00 -15.33 -9.62
N THR A 173 7.13 -14.31 -8.78
CA THR A 173 6.05 -13.34 -8.53
C THR A 173 6.05 -12.20 -9.54
N PHE A 174 7.21 -11.63 -9.84
CA PHE A 174 7.34 -10.38 -10.59
C PHE A 174 8.15 -10.53 -11.92
N GLY A 175 8.73 -11.69 -12.17
CA GLY A 175 9.65 -11.87 -13.31
C GLY A 175 9.02 -11.65 -14.70
N SER A 176 7.70 -11.71 -14.81
CA SER A 176 6.99 -11.43 -16.06
C SER A 176 6.56 -9.96 -16.20
N TYR A 177 6.61 -9.15 -15.14
CA TYR A 177 6.06 -7.79 -15.15
C TYR A 177 6.86 -6.84 -16.06
N ASN A 178 8.16 -7.06 -16.15
CA ASN A 178 9.05 -6.26 -17.00
C ASN A 178 9.18 -6.78 -18.45
N LYS A 179 8.35 -7.76 -18.85
CA LYS A 179 8.42 -8.35 -20.18
C LYS A 179 8.14 -7.31 -21.28
N GLY A 180 9.08 -7.15 -22.20
CA GLY A 180 8.98 -6.18 -23.30
C GLY A 180 9.41 -4.75 -22.93
N LEU A 181 9.92 -4.54 -21.71
CA LEU A 181 10.46 -3.27 -21.24
C LEU A 181 11.99 -3.40 -21.06
N GLU A 182 12.73 -2.35 -21.43
CA GLU A 182 14.21 -2.40 -21.45
C GLU A 182 14.81 -2.15 -20.06
N ALA A 183 14.35 -1.10 -19.35
CA ALA A 183 14.91 -0.76 -18.05
C ALA A 183 14.43 -1.70 -16.94
N GLU A 184 15.28 -1.97 -15.97
CA GLU A 184 14.90 -2.70 -14.75
C GLU A 184 13.76 -1.97 -14.04
N ASN A 185 12.78 -2.71 -13.53
CA ASN A 185 11.58 -2.18 -12.85
C ASN A 185 10.75 -1.19 -13.70
N ALA A 186 10.92 -1.11 -15.02
CA ALA A 186 10.16 -0.19 -15.88
C ALA A 186 8.63 -0.42 -15.81
N TRP A 187 8.19 -1.60 -15.36
CA TRP A 187 6.76 -1.90 -15.15
C TRP A 187 6.09 -1.03 -14.08
N ILE A 188 6.87 -0.40 -13.19
CA ILE A 188 6.31 0.43 -12.10
C ILE A 188 5.76 1.76 -12.62
N CYS A 189 6.41 2.37 -13.62
CA CYS A 189 6.05 3.70 -14.08
C CYS A 189 6.47 3.91 -15.55
N ALA A 190 5.67 4.65 -16.32
CA ALA A 190 6.06 5.05 -17.68
C ALA A 190 7.06 6.23 -17.67
N ASN A 191 7.19 6.95 -16.55
CA ASN A 191 8.19 7.99 -16.36
C ASN A 191 9.56 7.39 -16.08
N GLU A 192 10.46 7.41 -17.08
CA GLU A 192 11.81 6.83 -16.99
C GLU A 192 12.66 7.46 -15.87
N GLU A 193 12.50 8.75 -15.59
CA GLU A 193 13.21 9.42 -14.50
C GLU A 193 12.78 8.86 -13.14
N THR A 194 11.50 8.59 -12.97
CA THR A 194 10.96 7.92 -11.77
C THR A 194 11.54 6.52 -11.63
N VAL A 195 11.58 5.74 -12.71
CA VAL A 195 12.17 4.39 -12.71
C VAL A 195 13.65 4.45 -12.34
N LYS A 196 14.40 5.40 -12.91
CA LYS A 196 15.81 5.60 -12.57
C LYS A 196 16.01 5.91 -11.10
N LYS A 197 15.25 6.87 -10.54
CA LYS A 197 15.31 7.22 -9.11
C LYS A 197 14.98 6.03 -8.23
N TYR A 198 13.96 5.23 -8.60
CA TYR A 198 13.62 4.01 -7.88
C TYR A 198 14.76 2.99 -7.86
N ASN A 199 15.43 2.78 -9.01
CA ASN A 199 16.52 1.82 -9.13
C ASN A 199 17.81 2.27 -8.42
N GLU A 200 18.02 3.58 -8.26
CA GLU A 200 19.18 4.16 -7.55
C GLU A 200 18.96 4.26 -6.03
N ASP A 201 17.71 4.17 -5.57
CA ASP A 201 17.36 4.29 -4.15
C ASP A 201 17.55 2.96 -3.42
N LYS A 202 18.43 2.95 -2.42
CA LYS A 202 18.74 1.77 -1.59
C LYS A 202 17.55 1.25 -0.77
N LEU A 203 16.56 2.12 -0.53
CA LEU A 203 15.33 1.79 0.18
C LEU A 203 14.22 1.32 -0.75
N CYS A 204 14.50 1.22 -2.07
CA CYS A 204 13.58 0.76 -3.10
C CYS A 204 14.10 -0.50 -3.80
N GLY A 205 13.21 -1.27 -4.41
CA GLY A 205 13.57 -2.40 -5.27
C GLY A 205 14.24 -3.58 -4.56
N PHE A 206 14.41 -3.55 -3.26
CA PHE A 206 15.02 -4.65 -2.52
C PHE A 206 14.16 -5.92 -2.59
N ILE A 207 14.82 -7.06 -2.66
CA ILE A 207 14.15 -8.36 -2.71
C ILE A 207 13.68 -8.73 -1.31
N PHE A 208 12.39 -9.01 -1.16
CA PHE A 208 11.85 -9.50 0.09
C PHE A 208 12.55 -10.76 0.57
N THR A 209 12.68 -10.84 1.88
CA THR A 209 13.13 -12.08 2.51
C THR A 209 12.07 -13.18 2.36
N THR A 210 12.44 -14.43 2.61
CA THR A 210 11.45 -15.53 2.61
C THR A 210 10.28 -15.23 3.57
N ASN A 211 10.56 -14.61 4.74
CA ASN A 211 9.52 -14.16 5.66
C ASN A 211 8.63 -13.08 5.05
N GLY A 212 9.21 -12.09 4.36
CA GLY A 212 8.45 -11.04 3.67
C GLY A 212 7.50 -11.61 2.62
N PHE A 213 7.98 -12.56 1.79
CA PHE A 213 7.13 -13.23 0.80
C PHE A 213 6.00 -14.05 1.44
N ILE A 214 6.27 -14.77 2.55
CA ILE A 214 5.20 -15.48 3.27
C ILE A 214 4.11 -14.51 3.72
N ASN A 215 4.49 -13.35 4.27
CA ASN A 215 3.53 -12.33 4.68
C ASN A 215 2.78 -11.74 3.49
N LEU A 216 3.48 -11.41 2.39
CA LEU A 216 2.85 -10.89 1.17
C LEU A 216 1.79 -11.86 0.63
N PHE A 217 2.13 -13.15 0.47
CA PHE A 217 1.19 -14.15 -0.05
C PHE A 217 0.03 -14.41 0.91
N LYS A 218 0.27 -14.36 2.21
CA LYS A 218 -0.80 -14.43 3.22
C LYS A 218 -1.73 -13.22 3.13
N LEU A 219 -1.20 -12.00 2.96
CA LEU A 219 -2.00 -10.79 2.73
C LEU A 219 -2.84 -10.92 1.46
N MET A 220 -2.26 -11.37 0.33
CA MET A 220 -2.98 -11.61 -0.91
C MET A 220 -4.14 -12.60 -0.71
N LYS A 221 -3.89 -13.73 -0.04
CA LYS A 221 -4.93 -14.72 0.26
C LYS A 221 -6.01 -14.16 1.18
N GLN A 222 -5.62 -13.41 2.21
CA GLN A 222 -6.55 -12.87 3.21
C GLN A 222 -7.41 -11.73 2.66
N ALA A 223 -6.87 -10.87 1.80
CA ALA A 223 -7.62 -9.78 1.18
C ALA A 223 -8.79 -10.27 0.31
N PHE A 224 -8.69 -11.48 -0.25
CA PHE A 224 -9.76 -12.12 -1.04
C PHE A 224 -10.52 -13.22 -0.29
N ASN A 225 -10.18 -13.49 0.98
CA ASN A 225 -10.94 -14.45 1.77
C ASN A 225 -12.33 -13.88 2.09
N LYS A 226 -13.38 -14.61 1.70
CA LYS A 226 -14.78 -14.23 1.92
C LYS A 226 -15.21 -14.24 3.39
N LYS A 227 -14.42 -14.85 4.28
CA LYS A 227 -14.71 -14.94 5.72
C LYS A 227 -14.08 -13.77 6.49
N GLY A 228 -14.68 -13.46 7.63
CA GLY A 228 -14.15 -12.49 8.59
C GLY A 228 -14.39 -11.02 8.22
N TRP A 229 -15.37 -10.74 7.38
CA TRP A 229 -15.86 -9.38 7.12
C TRP A 229 -16.96 -9.03 8.13
N SER A 230 -16.76 -7.94 8.85
CA SER A 230 -17.76 -7.34 9.73
C SER A 230 -17.95 -5.89 9.26
N VAL A 231 -18.80 -5.73 8.24
CA VAL A 231 -18.99 -4.40 7.63
C VAL A 231 -19.84 -3.55 8.55
N ALA A 232 -19.21 -2.57 9.20
CA ALA A 232 -19.85 -1.58 10.06
C ALA A 232 -20.18 -0.30 9.27
N HIS A 233 -19.49 -0.03 8.16
CA HIS A 233 -19.65 1.15 7.34
C HIS A 233 -19.93 0.76 5.87
N ALA A 234 -21.15 0.26 5.61
CA ALA A 234 -21.55 -0.23 4.29
C ALA A 234 -21.48 0.86 3.19
N ASP A 235 -21.71 2.11 3.54
CA ASP A 235 -21.68 3.24 2.62
C ASP A 235 -20.32 3.97 2.61
N LEU A 236 -19.26 3.34 3.13
CA LEU A 236 -17.90 3.86 3.05
C LEU A 236 -17.55 4.16 1.58
N PRO A 237 -17.27 5.42 1.22
CA PRO A 237 -16.87 5.75 -0.14
C PRO A 237 -15.49 5.13 -0.44
N ILE A 238 -15.42 4.30 -1.49
CA ILE A 238 -14.20 3.64 -1.94
C ILE A 238 -13.90 4.06 -3.37
N TYR A 239 -12.66 4.51 -3.63
CA TYR A 239 -12.18 4.81 -4.96
C TYR A 239 -11.05 3.86 -5.35
N VAL A 240 -11.29 3.03 -6.37
CA VAL A 240 -10.34 2.03 -6.86
C VAL A 240 -9.74 2.54 -8.16
N ILE A 241 -8.43 2.77 -8.18
CA ILE A 241 -7.72 3.33 -9.33
C ILE A 241 -6.51 2.51 -9.71
N ALA A 242 -6.22 2.41 -11.01
CA ALA A 242 -5.02 1.76 -11.53
C ALA A 242 -4.64 2.31 -12.92
N GLY A 243 -3.43 2.05 -13.36
CA GLY A 243 -3.03 2.24 -14.76
C GLY A 243 -3.56 1.12 -15.65
N GLU A 244 -3.91 1.42 -16.89
CA GLU A 244 -4.31 0.39 -17.85
C GLU A 244 -3.17 -0.57 -18.19
N GLU A 245 -1.90 -0.08 -18.10
CA GLU A 245 -0.69 -0.85 -18.36
C GLU A 245 -0.08 -1.46 -17.09
N ASP A 246 -0.78 -1.41 -15.95
CA ASP A 246 -0.32 -1.98 -14.70
C ASP A 246 -0.41 -3.52 -14.69
N PRO A 247 0.72 -4.26 -14.70
CA PRO A 247 0.70 -5.72 -14.70
C PRO A 247 0.14 -6.32 -13.39
N VAL A 248 0.11 -5.55 -12.30
CA VAL A 248 -0.36 -5.99 -10.98
C VAL A 248 -1.87 -6.22 -10.98
N ILE A 249 -2.62 -5.43 -11.75
CA ILE A 249 -4.07 -5.65 -11.91
C ILE A 249 -4.39 -6.79 -12.88
N GLN A 250 -3.39 -7.40 -13.53
CA GLN A 250 -3.47 -8.44 -14.56
C GLN A 250 -4.19 -7.97 -15.84
N ASN A 251 -5.43 -7.52 -15.73
CA ASN A 251 -6.26 -6.98 -16.82
C ASN A 251 -7.54 -6.33 -16.25
N GLN A 252 -8.27 -5.63 -17.10
CA GLN A 252 -9.51 -4.96 -16.72
C GLN A 252 -10.53 -5.91 -16.06
N LYS A 253 -10.72 -7.12 -16.59
CA LYS A 253 -11.68 -8.10 -16.03
C LYS A 253 -11.32 -8.49 -14.58
N ALA A 254 -10.05 -8.64 -14.27
CA ALA A 254 -9.60 -8.94 -12.91
C ALA A 254 -9.75 -7.73 -11.99
N PHE A 255 -9.51 -6.52 -12.52
CA PHE A 255 -9.76 -5.26 -11.81
C PHE A 255 -11.26 -5.09 -11.48
N ASP A 256 -12.15 -5.29 -12.46
CA ASP A 256 -13.61 -5.26 -12.24
C ASP A 256 -14.05 -6.36 -11.25
N GLY A 257 -13.39 -7.51 -11.29
CA GLY A 257 -13.59 -8.61 -10.35
C GLY A 257 -13.27 -8.23 -8.90
N LEU A 258 -12.22 -7.41 -8.68
CA LEU A 258 -11.91 -6.86 -7.36
C LEU A 258 -12.99 -5.87 -6.88
N VAL A 259 -13.43 -4.97 -7.75
CA VAL A 259 -14.53 -4.03 -7.44
C VAL A 259 -15.80 -4.80 -7.07
N LYS A 260 -16.16 -5.80 -7.89
CA LYS A 260 -17.29 -6.69 -7.61
C LYS A 260 -17.12 -7.41 -6.27
N PHE A 261 -15.91 -7.91 -5.98
CA PHE A 261 -15.65 -8.59 -4.71
C PHE A 261 -15.95 -7.70 -3.51
N LEU A 262 -15.57 -6.42 -3.53
CA LEU A 262 -15.87 -5.49 -2.44
C LEU A 262 -17.37 -5.20 -2.33
N ARG A 263 -18.09 -5.05 -3.45
CA ARG A 263 -19.56 -4.92 -3.46
C ARG A 263 -20.22 -6.16 -2.86
N ASP A 264 -19.75 -7.36 -3.22
CA ASP A 264 -20.25 -8.62 -2.66
C ASP A 264 -19.94 -8.78 -1.15
N ARG A 265 -19.05 -7.93 -0.58
CA ARG A 265 -18.79 -7.86 0.87
C ARG A 265 -19.69 -6.87 1.58
N GLY A 266 -20.47 -6.07 0.86
CA GLY A 266 -21.46 -5.16 1.43
C GLY A 266 -21.10 -3.68 1.32
N TYR A 267 -20.08 -3.30 0.55
CA TYR A 267 -19.76 -1.89 0.29
C TYR A 267 -20.57 -1.37 -0.91
N ASN A 268 -21.36 -0.32 -0.70
CA ASN A 268 -22.33 0.20 -1.68
C ASN A 268 -21.76 1.33 -2.55
N ASP A 269 -20.91 2.21 -1.98
CA ASP A 269 -20.34 3.37 -2.68
C ASP A 269 -18.91 3.08 -3.16
N ILE A 270 -18.81 2.40 -4.32
CA ILE A 270 -17.51 2.11 -4.94
C ILE A 270 -17.46 2.71 -6.34
N ASN A 271 -16.53 3.64 -6.52
CA ASN A 271 -16.15 4.19 -7.81
C ASN A 271 -14.83 3.60 -8.27
N SER A 272 -14.65 3.41 -9.57
CA SER A 272 -13.39 2.87 -10.11
C SER A 272 -12.98 3.57 -11.39
N LYS A 273 -11.66 3.67 -11.64
CA LYS A 273 -11.11 4.28 -12.85
C LYS A 273 -9.78 3.64 -13.24
N LEU A 274 -9.62 3.37 -14.54
CA LEU A 274 -8.34 3.07 -15.17
C LEU A 274 -7.80 4.31 -15.89
N TYR A 275 -6.49 4.52 -15.81
CA TYR A 275 -5.80 5.63 -16.45
C TYR A 275 -5.01 5.12 -17.65
N ALA A 276 -5.39 5.57 -18.85
CA ALA A 276 -4.75 5.17 -20.10
C ALA A 276 -3.28 5.58 -20.14
N GLY A 277 -2.41 4.67 -20.62
CA GLY A 277 -0.97 4.90 -20.76
C GLY A 277 -0.19 4.97 -19.45
N MET A 278 -0.83 4.71 -18.30
CA MET A 278 -0.17 4.69 -17.00
C MET A 278 0.07 3.25 -16.54
N ARG A 279 1.14 3.06 -15.78
CA ARG A 279 1.54 1.80 -15.16
C ARG A 279 1.16 1.77 -13.68
N HIS A 280 1.97 1.13 -12.85
CA HIS A 280 1.64 0.81 -11.46
C HIS A 280 1.62 2.03 -10.52
N GLU A 281 2.58 2.93 -10.66
CA GLU A 281 2.77 4.07 -9.75
C GLU A 281 2.10 5.35 -10.26
N LEU A 282 0.77 5.39 -10.26
CA LEU A 282 -0.01 6.51 -10.78
C LEU A 282 0.43 7.89 -10.26
N LEU A 283 0.88 7.97 -8.99
CA LEU A 283 1.31 9.23 -8.38
C LEU A 283 2.63 9.76 -8.95
N ASN A 284 3.40 8.92 -9.62
CA ASN A 284 4.74 9.23 -10.13
C ASN A 284 4.79 9.27 -11.66
N GLU A 285 3.66 9.08 -12.34
CA GLU A 285 3.54 9.14 -13.79
C GLU A 285 3.73 10.56 -14.33
N ILE A 286 4.02 10.70 -15.61
CA ILE A 286 4.22 12.01 -16.27
C ILE A 286 2.96 12.88 -16.10
N ASP A 287 1.80 12.29 -16.34
CA ASP A 287 0.49 12.97 -16.25
C ASP A 287 -0.18 12.83 -14.87
N ASN A 288 0.58 12.67 -13.80
CA ASN A 288 0.09 12.44 -12.43
C ASN A 288 -0.87 13.53 -11.93
N ALA A 289 -0.81 14.74 -12.48
CA ALA A 289 -1.71 15.83 -12.13
C ALA A 289 -3.20 15.46 -12.29
N LYS A 290 -3.53 14.60 -13.26
CA LYS A 290 -4.90 14.08 -13.44
C LYS A 290 -5.30 13.20 -12.25
N VAL A 291 -4.40 12.32 -11.83
CA VAL A 291 -4.61 11.44 -10.67
C VAL A 291 -4.77 12.25 -9.40
N TYR A 292 -3.88 13.21 -9.17
CA TYR A 292 -3.93 14.12 -8.01
C TYR A 292 -5.26 14.85 -7.93
N SER A 293 -5.71 15.45 -9.06
CA SER A 293 -6.99 16.15 -9.14
C SER A 293 -8.19 15.24 -8.87
N ASP A 294 -8.20 14.03 -9.44
CA ASP A 294 -9.33 13.11 -9.28
C ASP A 294 -9.40 12.56 -7.85
N VAL A 295 -8.25 12.23 -7.24
CA VAL A 295 -8.19 11.82 -5.83
C VAL A 295 -8.64 12.97 -4.93
N LEU A 296 -8.14 14.21 -5.16
CA LEU A 296 -8.58 15.36 -4.38
C LEU A 296 -10.10 15.57 -4.48
N LYS A 297 -10.69 15.52 -5.69
CA LYS A 297 -12.16 15.62 -5.88
C LYS A 297 -12.92 14.54 -5.11
N PHE A 298 -12.38 13.33 -5.05
CA PHE A 298 -12.97 12.26 -4.26
C PHE A 298 -12.87 12.53 -2.76
N LEU A 299 -11.74 13.06 -2.29
CA LEU A 299 -11.52 13.35 -0.85
C LEU A 299 -12.41 14.50 -0.34
N VAL A 300 -12.70 15.52 -1.16
CA VAL A 300 -13.49 16.71 -0.75
C VAL A 300 -15.00 16.53 -0.88
N LYS A 301 -15.50 15.56 -1.66
CA LYS A 301 -16.92 15.22 -1.74
C LYS A 301 -17.45 14.67 -0.42
#